data_c6feded7d46371db21cc9ddd85b29de2
#
_entry.id   c6feded7d46371db21cc9ddd85b29de2
#
_cell.length_a   1.000
_cell.length_b   1.000
_cell.length_c   1.000
_cell.angle_alpha   90.00
_cell.angle_beta   90.00
_cell.angle_gamma   90.00
#
_symmetry.space_group_name_H-M   'P 1'
#
loop_
_entity.id
_entity.type
_entity.pdbx_description
1 polymer ?
#
loop_
_entity_poly.entity_id
_entity_poly.type
_entity_poly.pdbx_seq_one_letter_code
_entity_poly.pdbx_strand_id
1 'polypeptide(L)'
;MRITIHRGIDQIGGCITEIATDNAKILIDLGQNLPDGENVVNDEFANLDAIEKITKDINAIFYTHYHGDHLGLFHLVPNSITQHIGKVAKRVALCKHQRLSFIKDRKEQSEKEIARIEAFK
;
A
#
# COMPACT_ATOMS: atom_id res chain seq x y z
N MET A 1 4.33 -22.30 8.93
CA MET A 1 3.70 -21.05 8.38
C MET A 1 3.09 -20.25 9.52
N ARG A 2 3.29 -18.95 9.52
CA ARG A 2 2.72 -18.01 10.49
C ARG A 2 2.00 -16.88 9.75
N ILE A 3 0.81 -16.53 10.23
CA ILE A 3 0.05 -15.40 9.72
C ILE A 3 -0.03 -14.37 10.84
N THR A 4 0.36 -13.12 10.56
CA THR A 4 0.28 -12.00 11.50
C THR A 4 -0.59 -10.91 10.89
N ILE A 5 -1.66 -10.54 11.57
CA ILE A 5 -2.49 -9.41 11.15
C ILE A 5 -1.99 -8.19 11.90
N HIS A 6 -1.25 -7.31 11.21
CA HIS A 6 -0.72 -6.08 11.79
C HIS A 6 -1.82 -5.04 11.99
N ARG A 7 -2.79 -5.00 11.06
CA ARG A 7 -3.98 -4.14 11.13
C ARG A 7 -5.12 -4.70 10.29
N GLY A 8 -6.37 -4.39 10.68
CA GLY A 8 -7.59 -4.77 9.94
C GLY A 8 -8.43 -5.83 10.63
N ILE A 9 -8.08 -6.25 11.87
CA ILE A 9 -8.87 -7.23 12.63
C ILE A 9 -10.06 -6.59 13.35
N ASP A 10 -9.88 -5.38 13.88
CA ASP A 10 -10.88 -4.66 14.67
C ASP A 10 -11.46 -3.43 13.95
N GLN A 11 -11.17 -3.28 12.66
CA GLN A 11 -11.60 -2.13 11.88
C GLN A 11 -11.90 -2.52 10.43
N ILE A 12 -12.65 -1.69 9.74
CA ILE A 12 -12.88 -1.80 8.30
C ILE A 12 -11.75 -1.06 7.57
N GLY A 13 -11.10 -1.74 6.64
CA GLY A 13 -10.01 -1.17 5.87
C GLY A 13 -8.69 -1.04 6.63
N GLY A 14 -7.71 -0.42 6.00
CA GLY A 14 -6.36 -0.29 6.54
C GLY A 14 -5.64 -1.63 6.68
N CYS A 15 -6.01 -2.62 5.87
CA CYS A 15 -5.55 -4.00 6.01
C CYS A 15 -4.05 -4.15 5.77
N ILE A 16 -3.38 -4.87 6.69
CA ILE A 16 -1.96 -5.25 6.58
C ILE A 16 -1.80 -6.64 7.19
N THR A 17 -1.55 -7.64 6.35
CA THR A 17 -1.40 -9.04 6.78
C THR A 17 -0.04 -9.58 6.33
N GLU A 18 0.71 -10.17 7.24
CA GLU A 18 1.98 -10.84 6.98
C GLU A 18 1.78 -12.35 6.94
N ILE A 19 2.37 -13.00 5.94
CA ILE A 19 2.48 -14.45 5.86
C ILE A 19 3.96 -14.82 5.83
N ALA A 20 4.40 -15.60 6.78
CA ALA A 20 5.79 -16.04 6.91
C ALA A 20 5.90 -17.56 6.92
N THR A 21 6.89 -18.06 6.20
CA THR A 21 7.38 -19.43 6.24
C THR A 21 8.85 -19.44 6.68
N ASP A 22 9.48 -20.61 6.73
CA ASP A 22 10.91 -20.69 7.04
C ASP A 22 11.80 -20.01 5.99
N ASN A 23 11.31 -19.88 4.75
CA ASN A 23 12.10 -19.43 3.60
C ASN A 23 11.61 -18.12 2.97
N ALA A 24 10.43 -17.65 3.33
CA ALA A 24 9.84 -16.46 2.70
C ALA A 24 8.89 -15.73 3.63
N LYS A 25 8.83 -14.42 3.46
CA LYS A 25 7.91 -13.53 4.15
C LYS A 25 7.29 -12.56 3.15
N ILE A 26 5.98 -12.48 3.12
CA ILE A 26 5.25 -11.58 2.24
C ILE A 26 4.24 -10.75 3.01
N LEU A 27 3.84 -9.61 2.46
CA LEU A 27 2.66 -8.87 2.89
C LEU A 27 1.52 -9.05 1.89
N ILE A 28 0.32 -9.17 2.41
CA ILE A 28 -0.93 -9.05 1.68
C ILE A 28 -1.58 -7.74 2.11
N ASP A 29 -1.73 -6.83 1.18
CA ASP A 29 -2.17 -5.45 1.35
C ASP A 29 -1.26 -4.60 2.25
N LEU A 30 -1.27 -3.32 2.01
CA LEU A 30 -0.61 -2.27 2.78
C LEU A 30 -1.49 -1.02 2.69
N GLY A 31 -2.63 -1.11 3.37
CA GLY A 31 -3.69 -0.12 3.29
C GLY A 31 -3.46 1.07 4.22
N GLN A 32 -3.99 2.22 3.81
CA GLN A 32 -4.16 3.36 4.70
C GLN A 32 -5.47 3.24 5.49
N ASN A 33 -5.55 3.89 6.65
CA ASN A 33 -6.80 3.97 7.38
C ASN A 33 -7.87 4.71 6.58
N LEU A 34 -9.12 4.27 6.70
CA LEU A 34 -10.26 4.99 6.14
C LEU A 34 -10.52 6.27 6.97
N PRO A 35 -10.98 7.37 6.33
CA PRO A 35 -11.40 8.55 7.04
C PRO A 35 -12.57 8.22 8.00
N ASP A 36 -12.55 8.80 9.20
CA ASP A 36 -13.67 8.74 10.13
C ASP A 36 -14.43 10.07 10.08
N GLY A 37 -15.38 10.16 9.14
CA GLY A 37 -16.12 11.39 8.89
C GLY A 37 -15.22 12.57 8.51
N GLU A 38 -15.34 13.69 9.22
CA GLU A 38 -14.50 14.89 9.02
C GLU A 38 -13.21 14.86 9.85
N ASN A 39 -12.99 13.83 10.67
CA ASN A 39 -11.82 13.73 11.53
C ASN A 39 -10.60 13.26 10.74
N VAL A 40 -9.47 13.91 11.01
CA VAL A 40 -8.17 13.42 10.54
C VAL A 40 -7.86 12.13 11.30
N VAL A 41 -7.85 11.01 10.58
CA VAL A 41 -7.50 9.73 11.17
C VAL A 41 -5.98 9.66 11.32
N ASN A 42 -5.51 9.41 12.54
CA ASN A 42 -4.10 9.13 12.77
C ASN A 42 -3.80 7.71 12.24
N ASP A 43 -2.91 7.65 11.25
CA ASP A 43 -2.47 6.39 10.65
C ASP A 43 -1.03 6.09 11.11
N GLU A 44 -0.88 5.14 12.03
CA GLU A 44 0.41 4.75 12.62
C GLU A 44 1.39 4.16 11.61
N PHE A 45 0.92 3.68 10.46
CA PHE A 45 1.77 3.15 9.39
C PHE A 45 2.05 4.17 8.28
N ALA A 46 1.42 5.34 8.28
CA ALA A 46 1.58 6.35 7.24
C ALA A 46 2.87 7.19 7.42
N ASN A 47 3.99 6.54 7.70
CA ASN A 47 5.31 7.16 7.79
C ASN A 47 6.41 6.16 7.37
N LEU A 48 7.54 6.71 6.93
CA LEU A 48 8.66 5.91 6.41
C LEU A 48 9.22 4.93 7.44
N ASP A 49 9.40 5.36 8.69
CA ASP A 49 10.01 4.51 9.74
C ASP A 49 9.15 3.28 10.03
N ALA A 50 7.83 3.46 10.12
CA ALA A 50 6.89 2.36 10.35
C ALA A 50 6.87 1.39 9.15
N ILE A 51 6.91 1.91 7.92
CA ILE A 51 6.93 1.07 6.72
C ILE A 51 8.28 0.35 6.58
N GLU A 52 9.40 0.99 6.80
CA GLU A 52 10.70 0.31 6.81
C GLU A 52 10.75 -0.82 7.83
N LYS A 53 10.20 -0.60 9.01
CA LYS A 53 10.16 -1.60 10.08
C LYS A 53 9.29 -2.81 9.71
N ILE A 54 8.08 -2.59 9.17
CA ILE A 54 7.15 -3.67 8.82
C ILE A 54 7.59 -4.41 7.55
N THR A 55 8.33 -3.75 6.65
CA THR A 55 8.85 -4.35 5.42
C THR A 55 10.23 -4.96 5.57
N LYS A 56 10.82 -4.91 6.76
CA LYS A 56 12.09 -5.58 7.02
C LYS A 56 11.95 -7.08 6.76
N ASP A 57 12.85 -7.62 5.95
CA ASP A 57 12.89 -9.04 5.54
C ASP A 57 11.67 -9.50 4.71
N ILE A 58 10.87 -8.58 4.17
CA ILE A 58 9.78 -8.90 3.25
C ILE A 58 10.34 -9.15 1.85
N ASN A 59 9.98 -10.28 1.25
CA ASN A 59 10.37 -10.65 -0.11
C ASN A 59 9.50 -9.96 -1.17
N ALA A 60 8.19 -9.83 -0.92
CA ALA A 60 7.26 -9.21 -1.85
C ALA A 60 5.98 -8.74 -1.14
N ILE A 61 5.28 -7.80 -1.76
CA ILE A 61 3.95 -7.34 -1.32
C ILE A 61 2.94 -7.65 -2.44
N PHE A 62 1.79 -8.19 -2.06
CA PHE A 62 0.69 -8.50 -2.98
C PHE A 62 -0.54 -7.71 -2.58
N TYR A 63 -1.10 -6.96 -3.52
CA TYR A 63 -2.31 -6.18 -3.30
C TYR A 63 -3.53 -6.91 -3.83
N THR A 64 -4.56 -7.04 -3.01
CA THR A 64 -5.82 -7.68 -3.39
C THR A 64 -6.59 -6.86 -4.42
N HIS A 65 -6.59 -5.53 -4.26
CA HIS A 65 -7.23 -4.60 -5.20
C HIS A 65 -6.71 -3.16 -5.01
N TYR A 66 -7.30 -2.21 -5.74
CA TYR A 66 -6.79 -0.84 -5.89
C TYR A 66 -7.32 0.19 -4.88
N HIS A 67 -8.21 -0.17 -3.97
CA HIS A 67 -8.74 0.78 -2.97
C HIS A 67 -7.66 1.22 -1.99
N GLY A 68 -7.75 2.47 -1.51
CA GLY A 68 -6.72 3.07 -0.66
C GLY A 68 -6.53 2.36 0.68
N ASP A 69 -7.60 1.79 1.24
CA ASP A 69 -7.56 1.00 2.46
C ASP A 69 -6.91 -0.39 2.31
N HIS A 70 -6.47 -0.74 1.10
CA HIS A 70 -5.70 -1.94 0.78
C HIS A 70 -4.35 -1.64 0.12
N LEU A 71 -4.26 -0.56 -0.66
CA LEU A 71 -3.07 -0.19 -1.45
C LEU A 71 -2.40 1.11 -0.96
N GLY A 72 -3.09 1.94 -0.18
CA GLY A 72 -2.78 3.36 -0.04
C GLY A 72 -1.37 3.74 0.43
N LEU A 73 -0.66 2.86 1.13
CA LEU A 73 0.69 3.13 1.63
C LEU A 73 1.81 2.64 0.68
N PHE A 74 1.48 2.16 -0.51
CA PHE A 74 2.42 1.60 -1.49
C PHE A 74 3.60 2.53 -1.81
N HIS A 75 3.36 3.84 -1.78
CA HIS A 75 4.36 4.85 -2.14
C HIS A 75 5.47 5.01 -1.10
N LEU A 76 5.29 4.50 0.12
CA LEU A 76 6.28 4.51 1.20
C LEU A 76 7.18 3.26 1.20
N VAL A 77 6.85 2.24 0.41
CA VAL A 77 7.60 0.98 0.35
C VAL A 77 9.00 1.20 -0.26
N PRO A 78 10.07 0.64 0.31
CA PRO A 78 11.40 0.69 -0.31
C PRO A 78 11.41 0.14 -1.73
N ASN A 79 12.17 0.78 -2.63
CA ASN A 79 12.25 0.38 -4.05
C ASN A 79 12.83 -1.03 -4.26
N SER A 80 13.53 -1.56 -3.28
CA SER A 80 14.10 -2.92 -3.32
C SER A 80 13.06 -4.04 -3.19
N ILE A 81 11.85 -3.71 -2.75
CA ILE A 81 10.79 -4.69 -2.53
C ILE A 81 9.84 -4.69 -3.73
N THR A 82 9.65 -5.87 -4.34
CA THR A 82 8.72 -6.02 -5.45
C THR A 82 7.28 -5.99 -4.97
N GLN A 83 6.47 -5.18 -5.64
CA GLN A 83 5.04 -5.04 -5.35
C GLN A 83 4.24 -5.62 -6.52
N HIS A 84 3.23 -6.43 -6.20
CA HIS A 84 2.39 -7.16 -7.15
C HIS A 84 0.92 -6.76 -7.01
N ILE A 85 0.25 -6.64 -8.15
CA ILE A 85 -1.20 -6.37 -8.21
C ILE A 85 -1.78 -6.97 -9.49
N GLY A 86 -3.05 -7.33 -9.45
CA GLY A 86 -3.75 -7.82 -10.64
C GLY A 86 -3.76 -6.79 -11.79
N LYS A 87 -3.61 -7.24 -13.02
CA LYS A 87 -3.50 -6.39 -14.24
C LYS A 87 -4.61 -5.34 -14.36
N VAL A 88 -5.85 -5.71 -14.10
CA VAL A 88 -6.99 -4.79 -14.17
C VAL A 88 -6.93 -3.76 -13.06
N ALA A 89 -6.65 -4.20 -11.83
CA ALA A 89 -6.51 -3.31 -10.68
C ALA A 89 -5.36 -2.30 -10.87
N LYS A 90 -4.24 -2.73 -11.46
CA LYS A 90 -3.13 -1.83 -11.84
C LYS A 90 -3.59 -0.74 -12.80
N ARG A 91 -4.35 -1.09 -13.84
CA ARG A 91 -4.88 -0.10 -14.80
C ARG A 91 -5.81 0.91 -14.13
N VAL A 92 -6.69 0.45 -13.23
CA VAL A 92 -7.59 1.36 -12.49
C VAL A 92 -6.80 2.28 -11.57
N ALA A 93 -5.80 1.77 -10.86
CA ALA A 93 -4.92 2.57 -10.02
C ALA A 93 -4.17 3.65 -10.83
N LEU A 94 -3.63 3.30 -11.99
CA LEU A 94 -2.99 4.26 -12.90
C LEU A 94 -3.95 5.35 -13.34
N CYS A 95 -5.16 5.01 -13.79
CA CYS A 95 -6.17 6.00 -14.19
C CYS A 95 -6.53 6.95 -13.05
N LYS A 96 -6.68 6.43 -11.83
CA LYS A 96 -6.94 7.25 -10.64
C LYS A 96 -5.83 8.28 -10.41
N HIS A 97 -4.57 7.84 -10.38
CA HIS A 97 -3.44 8.72 -10.12
C HIS A 97 -3.16 9.69 -11.26
N GLN A 98 -3.41 9.31 -12.52
CA GLN A 98 -3.37 10.22 -13.65
C GLN A 98 -4.40 11.35 -13.51
N ARG A 99 -5.61 11.04 -13.07
CA ARG A 99 -6.62 12.08 -12.78
C ARG A 99 -6.21 13.00 -11.64
N LEU A 100 -5.62 12.47 -10.58
CA LEU A 100 -5.11 13.27 -9.46
C LEU A 100 -3.99 14.22 -9.88
N SER A 101 -3.22 13.90 -10.91
CA SER A 101 -2.14 14.77 -11.43
C SER A 101 -2.64 16.12 -12.00
N PHE A 102 -3.94 16.21 -12.34
CA PHE A 102 -4.56 17.45 -12.80
C PHE A 102 -5.04 18.35 -11.65
N ILE A 103 -5.01 17.88 -10.41
CA ILE A 103 -5.36 18.69 -9.25
C ILE A 103 -4.18 19.60 -8.90
N LYS A 104 -4.47 20.90 -8.67
CA LYS A 104 -3.48 21.88 -8.26
C LYS A 104 -2.66 21.40 -7.08
N ASP A 105 -1.35 21.58 -7.13
CA ASP A 105 -0.36 21.19 -6.12
C ASP A 105 -0.20 19.68 -5.88
N ARG A 106 -0.82 18.84 -6.71
CA ARG A 106 -0.68 17.37 -6.63
C ARG A 106 0.09 16.73 -7.77
N LYS A 107 0.47 17.48 -8.78
CA LYS A 107 1.08 16.95 -10.01
C LYS A 107 2.36 16.18 -9.72
N GLU A 108 3.30 16.77 -8.99
CA GLU A 108 4.60 16.13 -8.69
C GLU A 108 4.43 14.84 -7.89
N GLN A 109 3.60 14.87 -6.84
CA GLN A 109 3.32 13.70 -6.02
C GLN A 109 2.66 12.59 -6.84
N SER A 110 1.67 12.94 -7.66
CA SER A 110 0.95 11.98 -8.51
C SER A 110 1.85 11.36 -9.57
N GLU A 111 2.77 12.11 -10.16
CA GLU A 111 3.75 11.58 -11.12
C GLU A 111 4.69 10.58 -10.47
N LYS A 112 5.15 10.81 -9.24
CA LYS A 112 5.96 9.85 -8.47
C LYS A 112 5.17 8.57 -8.16
N GLU A 113 3.92 8.70 -7.76
CA GLU A 113 3.04 7.57 -7.48
C GLU A 113 2.74 6.75 -8.75
N ILE A 114 2.50 7.40 -9.89
CA ILE A 114 2.31 6.75 -11.20
C ILE A 114 3.53 5.91 -11.56
N ALA A 115 4.73 6.46 -11.45
CA ALA A 115 5.97 5.74 -11.75
C ALA A 115 6.13 4.48 -10.87
N ARG A 116 5.73 4.56 -9.60
CA ARG A 116 5.74 3.42 -8.68
C ARG A 116 4.71 2.35 -9.07
N ILE A 117 3.50 2.75 -9.45
CA ILE A 117 2.45 1.80 -9.88
C ILE A 117 2.86 1.14 -11.21
N GLU A 118 3.47 1.87 -12.13
CA GLU A 118 3.98 1.30 -13.39
C GLU A 118 5.01 0.19 -13.15
N ALA A 119 5.80 0.29 -12.08
CA ALA A 119 6.78 -0.73 -11.69
C ALA A 119 6.16 -1.98 -11.03
N PHE A 120 4.88 -1.99 -10.68
CA PHE A 120 4.21 -3.17 -10.13
C PHE A 120 4.22 -4.33 -11.13
N LYS A 121 4.41 -5.53 -10.60
CA LYS A 121 4.39 -6.79 -11.35
C LYS A 121 2.99 -7.39 -11.46
#